data_117f5bbe27be7521926c8a840f7c4300
#
_entry.id   117f5bbe27be7521926c8a840f7c4300
#
_cell.length_a   1.000
_cell.length_b   1.000
_cell.length_c   1.000
_cell.angle_alpha   90.00
_cell.angle_beta   90.00
_cell.angle_gamma   90.00
#
_symmetry.space_group_name_H-M   'P 1'
#
loop_
_entity.id
_entity.type
_entity.pdbx_description
1 polymer ?
#
loop_
_entity_poly.entity_id
_entity_poly.type
_entity_poly.pdbx_seq_one_letter_code
_entity_poly.pdbx_strand_id
1 'polypeptide(L)'
;MSQEDRSTVFIDTEGPDEEAIELGLAWVLQLGEQNKGKQNAILALNTKSQLEGVFSDVVGESAANSLSQKQPVQVGEAELQLMTKRIDPSGWQRGPVLALYPGEDLLNKIDSMRGVTDVLVIPWSKDTVQFWIDTWGASALQSDASGDQPEIDDPVAKEAVDTLDALVNTSNGITHSSDRSSCIEIFKTLHSNRISFDPETVRAWLVTEKGWDPDYADDVKEIAESIQAGKRFQYDRGGLADDIFDQWQEQADND
;
A
#
# COMPACT_ATOMS: atom_id res chain seq x y z
N MET A 1 -0.07 -7.68 -14.07
CA MET A 1 0.66 -8.34 -12.99
C MET A 1 0.01 -7.80 -11.75
N SER A 2 -0.77 -8.61 -11.07
CA SER A 2 -1.45 -8.23 -9.84
C SER A 2 -0.41 -7.89 -8.77
N GLN A 3 -0.77 -7.08 -7.80
CA GLN A 3 0.07 -6.79 -6.63
C GLN A 3 0.23 -8.01 -5.71
N GLU A 4 -0.50 -9.10 -5.99
CA GLU A 4 -0.55 -10.38 -5.27
C GLU A 4 0.81 -11.07 -5.02
N ASP A 5 1.85 -10.74 -5.79
CA ASP A 5 3.18 -11.36 -5.64
C ASP A 5 4.17 -10.48 -4.85
N ARG A 6 3.71 -9.40 -4.21
CA ARG A 6 4.58 -8.50 -3.44
C ARG A 6 4.84 -9.07 -2.05
N SER A 7 6.12 -9.23 -1.69
CA SER A 7 6.52 -9.55 -0.32
C SER A 7 6.60 -8.28 0.52
N THR A 8 5.93 -8.26 1.67
CA THR A 8 5.89 -7.10 2.57
C THR A 8 6.34 -7.50 3.96
N VAL A 9 7.38 -6.82 4.44
CA VAL A 9 7.97 -7.09 5.75
C VAL A 9 8.32 -5.79 6.46
N PHE A 10 8.41 -5.82 7.78
CA PHE A 10 8.88 -4.70 8.59
C PHE A 10 9.88 -5.15 9.64
N ILE A 11 10.69 -4.22 10.15
CA ILE A 11 11.52 -4.46 11.33
C ILE A 11 10.81 -3.83 12.54
N ASP A 12 10.59 -4.63 13.58
CA ASP A 12 9.96 -4.15 14.83
C ASP A 12 11.01 -3.41 15.67
N THR A 13 11.10 -2.10 15.46
CA THR A 13 12.07 -1.21 16.11
C THR A 13 11.45 0.15 16.41
N GLU A 14 12.09 0.90 17.30
CA GLU A 14 11.70 2.27 17.65
C GLU A 14 12.89 3.23 17.56
N GLY A 15 12.65 4.39 16.93
CA GLY A 15 13.64 5.46 16.78
C GLY A 15 14.75 5.16 15.79
N PRO A 16 15.82 5.95 15.81
CA PRO A 16 16.98 5.72 14.96
C PRO A 16 17.75 4.50 15.47
N ASP A 17 17.84 3.47 14.63
CA ASP A 17 18.41 2.17 14.97
C ASP A 17 19.40 1.73 13.87
N GLU A 18 20.70 1.69 14.23
CA GLU A 18 21.79 1.30 13.33
C GLU A 18 21.66 -0.18 12.91
N GLU A 19 21.32 -1.05 13.86
CA GLU A 19 21.13 -2.49 13.60
C GLU A 19 19.99 -2.73 12.60
N ALA A 20 18.89 -2.02 12.75
CA ALA A 20 17.77 -2.11 11.83
C ALA A 20 18.15 -1.67 10.40
N ILE A 21 18.97 -0.62 10.26
CA ILE A 21 19.47 -0.16 8.96
C ILE A 21 20.42 -1.21 8.35
N GLU A 22 21.34 -1.77 9.14
CA GLU A 22 22.24 -2.84 8.71
C GLU A 22 21.46 -4.07 8.23
N LEU A 23 20.45 -4.49 8.98
CA LEU A 23 19.55 -5.60 8.60
C LEU A 23 18.78 -5.29 7.30
N GLY A 24 18.29 -4.07 7.14
CA GLY A 24 17.62 -3.64 5.92
C GLY A 24 18.52 -3.67 4.70
N LEU A 25 19.77 -3.24 4.84
CA LEU A 25 20.76 -3.30 3.77
C LEU A 25 21.19 -4.74 3.46
N ALA A 26 21.35 -5.58 4.47
CA ALA A 26 21.61 -7.02 4.31
C ALA A 26 20.46 -7.74 3.58
N TRP A 27 19.21 -7.36 3.86
CA TRP A 27 18.03 -7.88 3.15
C TRP A 27 18.06 -7.50 1.66
N VAL A 28 18.37 -6.23 1.32
CA VAL A 28 18.53 -5.79 -0.08
C VAL A 28 19.61 -6.61 -0.78
N LEU A 29 20.76 -6.78 -0.14
CA LEU A 29 21.90 -7.55 -0.66
C LEU A 29 21.49 -9.00 -0.92
N GLN A 30 20.85 -9.66 0.03
CA GLN A 30 20.39 -11.05 -0.09
C GLN A 30 19.42 -11.23 -1.26
N LEU A 31 18.46 -10.31 -1.42
CA LEU A 31 17.53 -10.35 -2.55
C LEU A 31 18.23 -10.21 -3.89
N GLY A 32 19.21 -9.29 -4.01
CA GLY A 32 20.01 -9.07 -5.22
C GLY A 32 20.87 -10.27 -5.60
N GLU A 33 21.42 -10.98 -4.61
CA GLU A 33 22.20 -12.22 -4.81
C GLU A 33 21.32 -13.38 -5.27
N GLN A 34 20.12 -13.52 -4.68
CA GLN A 34 19.20 -14.61 -4.99
C GLN A 34 18.50 -14.44 -6.35
N ASN A 35 18.25 -13.18 -6.78
CA ASN A 35 17.49 -12.92 -7.99
C ASN A 35 17.97 -11.66 -8.71
N LYS A 36 18.50 -11.84 -9.92
CA LYS A 36 18.95 -10.72 -10.77
C LYS A 36 17.87 -9.67 -11.05
N GLY A 37 16.60 -10.06 -11.04
CA GLY A 37 15.47 -9.13 -11.20
C GLY A 37 15.24 -8.24 -9.98
N LYS A 38 15.94 -8.48 -8.85
CA LYS A 38 15.87 -7.71 -7.60
C LYS A 38 17.14 -6.92 -7.29
N GLN A 39 18.06 -6.81 -8.25
CA GLN A 39 19.32 -6.07 -8.09
C GLN A 39 19.15 -4.54 -8.13
N ASN A 40 18.06 -4.04 -8.72
CA ASN A 40 17.78 -2.59 -8.74
C ASN A 40 16.86 -2.24 -7.58
N ALA A 41 17.43 -1.84 -6.46
CA ALA A 41 16.72 -1.52 -5.24
C ALA A 41 16.49 -0.01 -5.06
N ILE A 42 15.44 0.35 -4.35
CA ILE A 42 15.14 1.73 -3.93
C ILE A 42 15.39 1.88 -2.44
N LEU A 43 16.09 2.95 -2.04
CA LEU A 43 16.04 3.51 -0.70
C LEU A 43 14.99 4.63 -0.68
N ALA A 44 13.89 4.39 0.01
CA ALA A 44 12.80 5.35 0.11
C ALA A 44 12.86 6.12 1.44
N LEU A 45 12.92 7.45 1.37
CA LEU A 45 13.03 8.37 2.49
C LEU A 45 11.95 9.47 2.38
N ASN A 46 11.44 10.01 3.49
CA ASN A 46 10.57 11.18 3.41
C ASN A 46 11.30 12.39 2.82
N THR A 47 12.54 12.61 3.24
CA THR A 47 13.39 13.72 2.79
C THR A 47 14.85 13.29 2.67
N LYS A 48 15.62 14.01 1.87
CA LYS A 48 17.07 13.78 1.73
C LYS A 48 17.85 13.93 3.04
N SER A 49 17.37 14.74 3.98
CA SER A 49 18.06 14.95 5.26
C SER A 49 18.14 13.68 6.10
N GLN A 50 17.29 12.67 5.83
CA GLN A 50 17.40 11.37 6.48
C GLN A 50 18.61 10.54 6.03
N LEU A 51 19.33 10.96 4.98
CA LEU A 51 20.64 10.39 4.61
C LEU A 51 21.75 10.78 5.56
N GLU A 52 21.57 11.86 6.33
CA GLU A 52 22.51 12.33 7.34
C GLU A 52 22.26 11.58 8.68
N GLY A 53 23.24 11.63 9.58
CA GLY A 53 23.15 10.96 10.88
C GLY A 53 23.24 9.44 10.76
N VAL A 54 22.37 8.71 11.44
CA VAL A 54 22.43 7.25 11.63
C VAL A 54 22.61 6.49 10.30
N PHE A 55 21.94 6.91 9.22
CA PHE A 55 22.13 6.26 7.93
C PHE A 55 23.54 6.46 7.37
N SER A 56 24.08 7.69 7.43
CA SER A 56 25.45 7.96 6.98
C SER A 56 26.51 7.28 7.85
N ASP A 57 26.22 7.07 9.12
CA ASP A 57 27.11 6.37 10.04
C ASP A 57 27.25 4.89 9.66
N VAL A 58 26.14 4.27 9.21
CA VAL A 58 26.12 2.86 8.73
C VAL A 58 26.74 2.70 7.34
N VAL A 59 26.34 3.52 6.35
CA VAL A 59 26.78 3.33 4.95
C VAL A 59 28.05 4.10 4.59
N GLY A 60 28.47 5.03 5.42
CA GLY A 60 29.56 5.96 5.21
C GLY A 60 29.13 7.23 4.45
N GLU A 61 29.78 8.36 4.76
CA GLU A 61 29.50 9.68 4.19
C GLU A 61 29.56 9.71 2.66
N SER A 62 30.47 8.95 2.04
CA SER A 62 30.62 8.91 0.58
C SER A 62 29.39 8.33 -0.11
N ALA A 63 28.83 7.24 0.42
CA ALA A 63 27.63 6.60 -0.12
C ALA A 63 26.39 7.50 0.10
N ALA A 64 26.22 8.05 1.31
CA ALA A 64 25.16 8.99 1.61
C ALA A 64 25.18 10.22 0.69
N ASN A 65 26.37 10.80 0.45
CA ASN A 65 26.55 11.92 -0.48
C ASN A 65 26.22 11.55 -1.93
N SER A 66 26.61 10.37 -2.40
CA SER A 66 26.27 9.90 -3.75
C SER A 66 24.75 9.80 -3.92
N LEU A 67 24.04 9.16 -2.97
CA LEU A 67 22.59 9.08 -2.97
C LEU A 67 21.94 10.47 -2.94
N SER A 68 22.47 11.39 -2.13
CA SER A 68 21.95 12.76 -2.06
C SER A 68 22.07 13.51 -3.41
N GLN A 69 23.05 13.16 -4.22
CA GLN A 69 23.26 13.66 -5.58
C GLN A 69 22.47 12.85 -6.63
N LYS A 70 21.61 11.95 -6.21
CA LYS A 70 20.83 11.02 -7.06
C LYS A 70 21.72 10.06 -7.88
N GLN A 71 22.92 9.79 -7.39
CA GLN A 71 23.80 8.78 -7.97
C GLN A 71 23.53 7.46 -7.27
N PRO A 72 23.35 6.37 -8.01
CA PRO A 72 23.18 5.04 -7.42
C PRO A 72 24.42 4.62 -6.63
N VAL A 73 24.20 3.81 -5.60
CA VAL A 73 25.26 3.24 -4.77
C VAL A 73 25.18 1.72 -4.85
N GLN A 74 26.35 1.10 -5.06
CA GLN A 74 26.45 -0.35 -5.09
C GLN A 74 26.45 -0.93 -3.67
N VAL A 75 25.58 -1.89 -3.43
CA VAL A 75 25.48 -2.68 -2.20
C VAL A 75 25.57 -4.15 -2.60
N GLY A 76 26.77 -4.72 -2.60
CA GLY A 76 27.03 -6.06 -3.14
C GLY A 76 26.64 -6.14 -4.61
N GLU A 77 25.76 -7.10 -4.95
CA GLU A 77 25.23 -7.26 -6.32
C GLU A 77 24.03 -6.31 -6.61
N ALA A 78 23.54 -5.59 -5.60
CA ALA A 78 22.41 -4.69 -5.74
C ALA A 78 22.88 -3.23 -5.97
N GLU A 79 22.14 -2.50 -6.78
CA GLU A 79 22.28 -1.05 -6.98
C GLU A 79 21.14 -0.35 -6.24
N LEU A 80 21.47 0.53 -5.30
CA LEU A 80 20.53 1.27 -4.47
C LEU A 80 20.35 2.68 -5.01
N GLN A 81 19.11 3.06 -5.34
CA GLN A 81 18.74 4.39 -5.83
C GLN A 81 17.87 5.11 -4.81
N LEU A 82 18.06 6.44 -4.70
CA LEU A 82 17.26 7.25 -3.80
C LEU A 82 15.88 7.57 -4.37
N MET A 83 14.85 7.36 -3.55
CA MET A 83 13.52 7.92 -3.75
C MET A 83 13.12 8.78 -2.54
N THR A 84 12.35 9.82 -2.78
CA THR A 84 11.66 10.58 -1.72
C THR A 84 10.25 10.94 -2.19
N LYS A 85 9.45 11.57 -1.31
CA LYS A 85 8.15 12.12 -1.73
C LYS A 85 8.23 12.98 -3.01
N ARG A 86 9.37 13.65 -3.25
CA ARG A 86 9.60 14.60 -4.36
C ARG A 86 10.64 14.14 -5.39
N ILE A 87 11.26 13.02 -5.17
CA ILE A 87 12.31 12.48 -6.05
C ILE A 87 11.88 11.09 -6.47
N ASP A 88 11.78 10.90 -7.79
CA ASP A 88 11.56 9.58 -8.37
C ASP A 88 12.90 8.98 -8.79
N PRO A 89 13.09 7.65 -8.64
CA PRO A 89 14.30 6.98 -9.08
C PRO A 89 14.39 7.01 -10.60
N SER A 90 15.55 7.36 -11.13
CA SER A 90 15.74 7.52 -12.57
C SER A 90 15.95 6.18 -13.27
N GLY A 91 15.08 5.85 -14.23
CA GLY A 91 15.22 4.63 -15.04
C GLY A 91 14.92 3.32 -14.28
N TRP A 92 14.51 3.38 -13.03
CA TRP A 92 14.10 2.22 -12.27
C TRP A 92 12.78 1.66 -12.84
N GLN A 93 12.70 0.35 -12.99
CA GLN A 93 11.52 -0.32 -13.56
C GLN A 93 10.95 -1.37 -12.62
N ARG A 94 11.81 -2.08 -11.89
CA ARG A 94 11.40 -3.19 -11.04
C ARG A 94 12.46 -3.49 -9.98
N GLY A 95 12.01 -3.88 -8.79
CA GLY A 95 12.89 -4.35 -7.72
C GLY A 95 12.32 -4.14 -6.32
N PRO A 96 13.14 -4.39 -5.28
CA PRO A 96 12.76 -4.18 -3.90
C PRO A 96 12.85 -2.72 -3.48
N VAL A 97 12.09 -2.38 -2.43
CA VAL A 97 12.10 -1.08 -1.78
C VAL A 97 12.45 -1.24 -0.31
N LEU A 98 13.50 -0.55 0.14
CA LEU A 98 13.82 -0.36 1.56
C LEU A 98 13.31 1.03 1.98
N ALA A 99 12.25 1.08 2.78
CA ALA A 99 11.66 2.32 3.27
C ALA A 99 12.15 2.61 4.70
N LEU A 100 12.91 3.70 4.86
CA LEU A 100 13.49 4.10 6.14
C LEU A 100 12.69 5.24 6.76
N TYR A 101 12.08 4.98 7.90
CA TYR A 101 11.26 5.90 8.66
C TYR A 101 10.18 6.58 7.81
N PRO A 102 9.42 5.81 7.01
CA PRO A 102 8.44 6.39 6.11
C PRO A 102 7.27 6.99 6.87
N GLY A 103 6.70 8.05 6.32
CA GLY A 103 5.35 8.48 6.66
C GLY A 103 4.35 7.94 5.66
N GLU A 104 3.06 8.11 5.94
CA GLU A 104 1.93 7.61 5.15
C GLU A 104 2.03 8.00 3.66
N ASP A 105 2.22 9.29 3.32
CA ASP A 105 2.37 9.71 1.91
C ASP A 105 3.50 9.00 1.15
N LEU A 106 4.58 8.61 1.85
CA LEU A 106 5.67 7.87 1.20
C LEU A 106 5.30 6.41 0.98
N LEU A 107 4.60 5.79 1.94
CA LEU A 107 4.09 4.43 1.81
C LEU A 107 3.04 4.36 0.70
N ASN A 108 2.08 5.28 0.67
CA ASN A 108 1.09 5.38 -0.41
C ASN A 108 1.76 5.53 -1.79
N LYS A 109 2.84 6.37 -1.86
CA LYS A 109 3.62 6.49 -3.09
C LYS A 109 4.28 5.17 -3.49
N ILE A 110 4.86 4.41 -2.55
CA ILE A 110 5.45 3.09 -2.82
C ILE A 110 4.39 2.12 -3.32
N ASP A 111 3.22 2.15 -2.69
CA ASP A 111 2.12 1.24 -3.02
C ASP A 111 1.52 1.51 -4.40
N SER A 112 1.47 2.76 -4.84
CA SER A 112 1.05 3.14 -6.20
C SER A 112 2.08 2.82 -7.29
N MET A 113 3.34 2.49 -6.92
CA MET A 113 4.39 2.21 -7.90
C MET A 113 4.25 0.82 -8.52
N ARG A 114 4.30 0.77 -9.84
CA ARG A 114 4.39 -0.50 -10.58
C ARG A 114 5.81 -1.06 -10.51
N GLY A 115 5.92 -2.39 -10.43
CA GLY A 115 7.22 -3.08 -10.45
C GLY A 115 7.87 -3.25 -9.07
N VAL A 116 7.28 -2.78 -7.99
CA VAL A 116 7.73 -3.09 -6.62
C VAL A 116 7.48 -4.58 -6.36
N THR A 117 8.55 -5.31 -6.04
CA THR A 117 8.50 -6.76 -5.82
C THR A 117 8.51 -7.13 -4.34
N ASP A 118 9.21 -6.36 -3.55
CA ASP A 118 9.38 -6.58 -2.12
C ASP A 118 9.44 -5.21 -1.43
N VAL A 119 8.87 -5.10 -0.26
CA VAL A 119 8.97 -3.88 0.55
C VAL A 119 9.41 -4.27 1.96
N LEU A 120 10.52 -3.67 2.41
CA LEU A 120 10.91 -3.69 3.80
C LEU A 120 10.75 -2.30 4.40
N VAL A 121 9.96 -2.21 5.46
CA VAL A 121 9.76 -0.97 6.22
C VAL A 121 10.54 -1.01 7.51
N ILE A 122 11.39 0.00 7.74
CA ILE A 122 12.01 0.30 9.04
C ILE A 122 11.28 1.52 9.60
N PRO A 123 10.33 1.35 10.54
CA PRO A 123 9.54 2.46 11.06
C PRO A 123 10.33 3.31 12.04
N TRP A 124 9.91 4.55 12.25
CA TRP A 124 10.34 5.34 13.41
C TRP A 124 9.70 4.81 14.71
N SER A 125 8.44 4.44 14.63
CA SER A 125 7.73 3.62 15.60
C SER A 125 6.68 2.80 14.86
N LYS A 126 6.34 1.62 15.38
CA LYS A 126 5.37 0.71 14.77
C LYS A 126 4.03 1.36 14.52
N ASP A 127 3.56 2.18 15.46
CA ASP A 127 2.27 2.87 15.36
C ASP A 127 2.17 3.77 14.11
N THR A 128 3.29 4.33 13.66
CA THR A 128 3.32 5.23 12.49
C THR A 128 3.09 4.50 11.16
N VAL A 129 3.25 3.19 11.14
CA VAL A 129 3.11 2.35 9.94
C VAL A 129 2.10 1.22 10.14
N GLN A 130 1.36 1.21 11.26
CA GLN A 130 0.42 0.15 11.59
C GLN A 130 -0.64 -0.03 10.50
N PHE A 131 -1.17 1.08 9.95
CA PHE A 131 -2.13 1.05 8.84
C PHE A 131 -1.59 0.29 7.62
N TRP A 132 -0.30 0.44 7.31
CA TRP A 132 0.36 -0.24 6.20
C TRP A 132 0.60 -1.73 6.51
N ILE A 133 1.01 -2.02 7.77
CA ILE A 133 1.17 -3.40 8.24
C ILE A 133 -0.17 -4.15 8.11
N ASP A 134 -1.25 -3.54 8.56
CA ASP A 134 -2.60 -4.14 8.52
C ASP A 134 -3.10 -4.26 7.07
N THR A 135 -2.85 -3.25 6.22
CA THR A 135 -3.24 -3.28 4.81
C THR A 135 -2.60 -4.45 4.06
N TRP A 136 -1.31 -4.69 4.29
CA TRP A 136 -0.54 -5.68 3.53
C TRP A 136 -0.37 -7.02 4.26
N GLY A 137 -0.87 -7.17 5.48
CA GLY A 137 -0.55 -8.32 6.31
C GLY A 137 0.96 -8.48 6.50
N ALA A 138 1.70 -7.37 6.62
CA ALA A 138 3.15 -7.40 6.64
C ALA A 138 3.68 -8.13 7.89
N SER A 139 4.62 -9.06 7.70
CA SER A 139 5.24 -9.81 8.78
C SER A 139 6.52 -9.14 9.28
N ALA A 140 6.89 -9.37 10.55
CA ALA A 140 8.19 -8.93 11.03
C ALA A 140 9.31 -9.74 10.36
N LEU A 141 10.36 -9.07 9.89
CA LEU A 141 11.47 -9.70 9.12
C LEU A 141 12.13 -10.89 9.85
N GLN A 142 12.08 -10.90 11.17
CA GLN A 142 12.66 -11.95 12.02
C GLN A 142 11.63 -12.96 12.53
N SER A 143 10.39 -12.91 12.05
CA SER A 143 9.30 -13.78 12.44
C SER A 143 8.97 -14.78 11.34
N ASP A 144 8.76 -16.04 11.71
CA ASP A 144 8.24 -17.07 10.80
C ASP A 144 6.72 -16.95 10.58
N ALA A 145 6.06 -15.96 11.20
CA ALA A 145 4.63 -15.75 11.09
C ALA A 145 4.34 -14.87 9.86
N SER A 146 3.57 -15.39 8.92
CA SER A 146 2.91 -14.56 7.89
C SER A 146 1.84 -13.72 8.57
N GLY A 147 1.74 -12.44 8.23
CA GLY A 147 0.59 -11.64 8.59
C GLY A 147 -0.62 -12.10 7.75
N ASP A 148 -1.80 -12.11 8.36
CA ASP A 148 -3.04 -12.35 7.63
C ASP A 148 -3.39 -11.10 6.83
N GLN A 149 -3.61 -11.25 5.54
CA GLN A 149 -4.14 -10.15 4.72
C GLN A 149 -5.60 -9.87 5.11
N PRO A 150 -6.03 -8.60 5.15
CA PRO A 150 -7.41 -8.25 5.42
C PRO A 150 -8.33 -8.87 4.37
N GLU A 151 -9.32 -9.63 4.81
CA GLU A 151 -10.34 -10.23 3.95
C GLU A 151 -11.71 -9.64 4.30
N ILE A 152 -12.55 -9.40 3.30
CA ILE A 152 -13.92 -8.96 3.52
C ILE A 152 -14.73 -10.18 3.93
N ASP A 153 -15.09 -10.25 5.23
CA ASP A 153 -15.73 -11.42 5.84
C ASP A 153 -17.15 -11.71 5.28
N ASP A 154 -17.91 -10.64 4.97
CA ASP A 154 -19.27 -10.80 4.46
C ASP A 154 -19.23 -10.96 2.93
N PRO A 155 -19.67 -12.11 2.38
CA PRO A 155 -19.56 -12.38 0.95
C PRO A 155 -20.41 -11.40 0.11
N VAL A 156 -21.55 -10.90 0.62
CA VAL A 156 -22.35 -9.89 -0.09
C VAL A 156 -21.64 -8.55 -0.11
N ALA A 157 -20.91 -8.19 0.96
CA ALA A 157 -20.10 -6.99 0.98
C ALA A 157 -18.94 -7.10 -0.02
N LYS A 158 -18.32 -8.27 -0.16
CA LYS A 158 -17.27 -8.54 -1.13
C LYS A 158 -17.77 -8.34 -2.55
N GLU A 159 -18.90 -8.93 -2.93
CA GLU A 159 -19.53 -8.76 -4.24
C GLU A 159 -19.88 -7.30 -4.55
N ALA A 160 -20.31 -6.55 -3.53
CA ALA A 160 -20.59 -5.14 -3.67
C ALA A 160 -19.30 -4.31 -3.96
N VAL A 161 -18.20 -4.64 -3.28
CA VAL A 161 -16.89 -4.00 -3.52
C VAL A 161 -16.33 -4.41 -4.89
N ASP A 162 -16.50 -5.64 -5.32
CA ASP A 162 -16.13 -6.11 -6.66
C ASP A 162 -16.94 -5.38 -7.75
N THR A 163 -18.22 -5.11 -7.49
CA THR A 163 -19.06 -4.26 -8.35
C THR A 163 -18.53 -2.82 -8.42
N LEU A 164 -18.06 -2.26 -7.29
CA LEU A 164 -17.42 -0.93 -7.28
C LEU A 164 -16.20 -0.90 -8.18
N ASP A 165 -15.31 -1.87 -8.05
CA ASP A 165 -14.09 -1.98 -8.86
C ASP A 165 -14.41 -2.08 -10.37
N ALA A 166 -15.45 -2.83 -10.73
CA ALA A 166 -15.88 -2.99 -12.12
C ALA A 166 -16.50 -1.72 -12.73
N LEU A 167 -17.14 -0.87 -11.92
CA LEU A 167 -17.83 0.34 -12.39
C LEU A 167 -16.92 1.57 -12.45
N VAL A 168 -15.93 1.67 -11.57
CA VAL A 168 -15.09 2.86 -11.43
C VAL A 168 -13.88 2.78 -12.35
N ASN A 169 -13.55 3.90 -12.99
CA ASN A 169 -12.28 4.01 -13.69
C ASN A 169 -11.13 4.19 -12.68
N THR A 170 -10.45 3.10 -12.36
CA THR A 170 -9.37 3.06 -11.36
C THR A 170 -8.21 4.03 -11.63
N SER A 171 -8.08 4.56 -12.86
CA SER A 171 -7.07 5.58 -13.18
C SER A 171 -7.35 6.96 -12.58
N ASN A 172 -8.61 7.23 -12.21
CA ASN A 172 -9.05 8.51 -11.67
C ASN A 172 -9.79 8.35 -10.32
N GLY A 173 -9.92 7.12 -9.82
CA GLY A 173 -10.70 6.82 -8.62
C GLY A 173 -12.14 7.32 -8.72
N ILE A 174 -12.70 7.74 -7.59
CA ILE A 174 -14.08 8.27 -7.51
C ILE A 174 -14.15 9.79 -7.65
N THR A 175 -13.24 10.40 -8.42
CA THR A 175 -13.22 11.87 -8.66
C THR A 175 -14.36 12.32 -9.58
N HIS A 176 -14.84 11.46 -10.48
CA HIS A 176 -16.02 11.77 -11.29
C HIS A 176 -17.31 11.65 -10.47
N SER A 177 -18.26 12.55 -10.72
CA SER A 177 -19.53 12.57 -9.99
C SER A 177 -20.35 11.28 -10.14
N SER A 178 -20.28 10.63 -11.32
CA SER A 178 -20.90 9.32 -11.57
C SER A 178 -20.31 8.25 -10.68
N ASP A 179 -18.98 8.13 -10.66
CA ASP A 179 -18.25 7.09 -9.92
C ASP A 179 -18.44 7.27 -8.42
N ARG A 180 -18.37 8.53 -7.96
CA ARG A 180 -18.70 8.88 -6.58
C ARG A 180 -20.15 8.53 -6.22
N SER A 181 -21.11 8.78 -7.13
CA SER A 181 -22.51 8.46 -6.91
C SER A 181 -22.72 6.94 -6.81
N SER A 182 -22.08 6.16 -7.67
CA SER A 182 -22.11 4.69 -7.63
C SER A 182 -21.51 4.16 -6.32
N CYS A 183 -20.37 4.69 -5.87
CA CYS A 183 -19.76 4.35 -4.60
C CYS A 183 -20.72 4.61 -3.42
N ILE A 184 -21.34 5.79 -3.36
CA ILE A 184 -22.32 6.13 -2.33
C ILE A 184 -23.53 5.19 -2.39
N GLU A 185 -24.04 4.87 -3.57
CA GLU A 185 -25.19 3.99 -3.76
C GLU A 185 -24.90 2.58 -3.27
N ILE A 186 -23.72 2.02 -3.58
CA ILE A 186 -23.27 0.71 -3.12
C ILE A 186 -23.26 0.63 -1.59
N PHE A 187 -22.52 1.51 -0.92
CA PHE A 187 -22.41 1.46 0.55
C PHE A 187 -23.73 1.78 1.26
N LYS A 188 -24.59 2.62 0.68
CA LYS A 188 -25.95 2.84 1.21
C LYS A 188 -26.83 1.61 1.06
N THR A 189 -26.69 0.87 -0.02
CA THR A 189 -27.42 -0.38 -0.23
C THR A 189 -26.99 -1.42 0.79
N LEU A 190 -25.70 -1.62 1.02
CA LEU A 190 -25.17 -2.49 2.08
C LEU A 190 -25.71 -2.07 3.45
N HIS A 191 -25.54 -0.80 3.82
CA HIS A 191 -25.96 -0.28 5.12
C HIS A 191 -27.47 -0.42 5.34
N SER A 192 -28.28 -0.16 4.32
CA SER A 192 -29.75 -0.26 4.39
C SER A 192 -30.22 -1.70 4.58
N ASN A 193 -29.50 -2.66 4.02
CA ASN A 193 -29.78 -4.09 4.15
C ASN A 193 -29.07 -4.74 5.35
N ARG A 194 -28.39 -3.94 6.19
CA ARG A 194 -27.68 -4.38 7.40
C ARG A 194 -26.55 -5.37 7.14
N ILE A 195 -25.95 -5.30 5.96
CA ILE A 195 -24.71 -6.03 5.65
C ILE A 195 -23.56 -5.35 6.38
N SER A 196 -22.76 -6.15 7.07
CA SER A 196 -21.60 -5.67 7.82
C SER A 196 -20.41 -5.49 6.89
N PHE A 197 -19.73 -4.37 7.01
CA PHE A 197 -18.44 -4.13 6.35
C PHE A 197 -17.57 -3.23 7.23
N ASP A 198 -16.27 -3.46 7.18
CA ASP A 198 -15.29 -2.59 7.82
C ASP A 198 -14.62 -1.70 6.76
N PRO A 199 -14.70 -0.36 6.87
CA PRO A 199 -14.12 0.56 5.90
C PRO A 199 -12.61 0.42 5.72
N GLU A 200 -11.86 0.07 6.78
CA GLU A 200 -10.43 -0.19 6.69
C GLU A 200 -10.14 -1.45 5.88
N THR A 201 -10.88 -2.51 6.12
CA THR A 201 -10.77 -3.76 5.35
C THR A 201 -11.13 -3.54 3.88
N VAL A 202 -12.18 -2.75 3.58
CA VAL A 202 -12.54 -2.39 2.20
C VAL A 202 -11.40 -1.63 1.53
N ARG A 203 -10.82 -0.63 2.21
CA ARG A 203 -9.65 0.10 1.71
C ARG A 203 -8.48 -0.84 1.39
N ALA A 204 -8.14 -1.69 2.35
CA ALA A 204 -7.05 -2.64 2.20
C ALA A 204 -7.28 -3.58 1.01
N TRP A 205 -8.48 -4.15 0.89
CA TRP A 205 -8.88 -5.00 -0.24
C TRP A 205 -8.73 -4.31 -1.59
N LEU A 206 -9.18 -3.06 -1.72
CA LEU A 206 -9.04 -2.28 -2.96
C LEU A 206 -7.56 -2.07 -3.34
N VAL A 207 -6.69 -1.81 -2.35
CA VAL A 207 -5.25 -1.63 -2.58
C VAL A 207 -4.56 -2.94 -2.94
N THR A 208 -4.77 -4.00 -2.14
CA THR A 208 -4.00 -5.25 -2.26
C THR A 208 -4.51 -6.15 -3.38
N GLU A 209 -5.82 -6.35 -3.46
CA GLU A 209 -6.43 -7.29 -4.39
C GLU A 209 -6.80 -6.64 -5.73
N LYS A 210 -7.27 -5.38 -5.71
CA LYS A 210 -7.72 -4.68 -6.93
C LYS A 210 -6.66 -3.74 -7.51
N GLY A 211 -5.57 -3.46 -6.77
CA GLY A 211 -4.48 -2.61 -7.23
C GLY A 211 -4.85 -1.14 -7.38
N TRP A 212 -5.80 -0.67 -6.57
CA TRP A 212 -6.15 0.75 -6.53
C TRP A 212 -5.01 1.57 -5.95
N ASP A 213 -4.92 2.80 -6.42
CA ASP A 213 -4.08 3.80 -5.77
C ASP A 213 -4.60 4.05 -4.35
N PRO A 214 -3.72 4.03 -3.31
CA PRO A 214 -4.13 4.21 -1.92
C PRO A 214 -4.94 5.48 -1.66
N ASP A 215 -4.60 6.61 -2.31
CA ASP A 215 -5.32 7.88 -2.14
C ASP A 215 -6.78 7.75 -2.62
N TYR A 216 -7.04 6.96 -3.67
CA TYR A 216 -8.39 6.70 -4.16
C TYR A 216 -9.15 5.70 -3.28
N ALA A 217 -8.46 4.73 -2.71
CA ALA A 217 -9.04 3.79 -1.74
C ALA A 217 -9.41 4.51 -0.42
N ASP A 218 -8.63 5.52 -0.01
CA ASP A 218 -8.94 6.39 1.13
C ASP A 218 -10.23 7.20 0.90
N ASP A 219 -10.45 7.72 -0.31
CA ASP A 219 -11.70 8.39 -0.66
C ASP A 219 -12.92 7.46 -0.51
N VAL A 220 -12.78 6.19 -0.90
CA VAL A 220 -13.84 5.17 -0.73
C VAL A 220 -14.10 4.89 0.75
N LYS A 221 -13.04 4.69 1.53
CA LYS A 221 -13.11 4.50 2.98
C LYS A 221 -13.86 5.64 3.66
N GLU A 222 -13.50 6.92 3.36
CA GLU A 222 -14.18 8.09 3.93
C GLU A 222 -15.69 8.10 3.65
N ILE A 223 -16.10 7.69 2.45
CA ILE A 223 -17.52 7.56 2.10
C ILE A 223 -18.19 6.46 2.93
N ALA A 224 -17.55 5.29 3.02
CA ALA A 224 -18.05 4.14 3.76
C ALA A 224 -18.24 4.46 5.25
N GLU A 225 -17.24 5.07 5.91
CA GLU A 225 -17.29 5.56 7.28
C GLU A 225 -18.40 6.59 7.50
N SER A 226 -18.51 7.56 6.58
CA SER A 226 -19.53 8.60 6.65
C SER A 226 -20.95 8.03 6.55
N ILE A 227 -21.16 6.97 5.76
CA ILE A 227 -22.45 6.28 5.63
C ILE A 227 -22.77 5.54 6.92
N GLN A 228 -21.83 4.82 7.51
CA GLN A 228 -22.00 4.16 8.81
C GLN A 228 -22.32 5.15 9.92
N ALA A 229 -21.70 6.33 9.88
CA ALA A 229 -22.00 7.42 10.81
C ALA A 229 -23.35 8.12 10.54
N GLY A 230 -24.13 7.67 9.55
CA GLY A 230 -25.46 8.22 9.23
C GLY A 230 -25.44 9.56 8.47
N LYS A 231 -24.31 9.94 7.89
CA LYS A 231 -24.19 11.15 7.09
C LYS A 231 -25.06 11.09 5.83
N ARG A 232 -25.74 12.18 5.51
CA ARG A 232 -26.54 12.28 4.30
C ARG A 232 -25.71 12.78 3.13
N PHE A 233 -25.77 12.05 2.02
CA PHE A 233 -25.11 12.42 0.76
C PHE A 233 -26.14 12.87 -0.28
N GLN A 234 -25.78 13.88 -1.06
CA GLN A 234 -26.41 14.17 -2.35
C GLN A 234 -25.67 13.39 -3.42
N TYR A 235 -26.37 12.56 -4.18
CA TYR A 235 -25.82 11.74 -5.25
C TYR A 235 -26.91 11.47 -6.29
N ASP A 236 -26.48 11.19 -7.52
CA ASP A 236 -27.37 10.81 -8.60
C ASP A 236 -27.68 9.30 -8.47
N ARG A 237 -28.96 8.94 -8.44
CA ARG A 237 -29.40 7.55 -8.39
C ARG A 237 -29.49 6.97 -9.78
N GLY A 238 -29.38 5.64 -9.89
CA GLY A 238 -29.56 4.89 -11.15
C GLY A 238 -28.27 4.51 -11.82
N GLY A 239 -27.13 4.58 -11.10
CA GLY A 239 -25.88 3.96 -11.52
C GLY A 239 -25.87 2.45 -11.37
N LEU A 240 -26.75 1.91 -10.50
CA LEU A 240 -26.90 0.49 -10.24
C LEU A 240 -28.26 -0.02 -10.75
N ALA A 241 -28.36 -1.33 -11.01
CA ALA A 241 -29.62 -2.00 -11.31
C ALA A 241 -30.56 -2.00 -10.09
N ASP A 242 -31.87 -1.95 -10.31
CA ASP A 242 -32.87 -1.93 -9.23
C ASP A 242 -32.80 -3.19 -8.34
N ASP A 243 -32.37 -4.32 -8.89
CA ASP A 243 -32.22 -5.63 -8.26
C ASP A 243 -30.77 -5.97 -7.90
N ILE A 244 -29.86 -4.98 -7.85
CA ILE A 244 -28.44 -5.21 -7.63
C ILE A 244 -28.14 -5.95 -6.31
N PHE A 245 -28.89 -5.68 -5.27
CA PHE A 245 -28.72 -6.35 -3.99
C PHE A 245 -29.04 -7.85 -4.08
N ASP A 246 -30.10 -8.20 -4.79
CA ASP A 246 -30.47 -9.61 -5.02
C ASP A 246 -29.38 -10.31 -5.85
N GLN A 247 -28.80 -9.63 -6.82
CA GLN A 247 -27.68 -10.15 -7.62
C GLN A 247 -26.44 -10.44 -6.76
N TRP A 248 -26.06 -9.54 -5.84
CA TRP A 248 -24.95 -9.79 -4.90
C TRP A 248 -25.21 -10.98 -3.99
N GLN A 249 -26.45 -11.16 -3.52
CA GLN A 249 -26.80 -12.33 -2.71
C GLN A 249 -26.70 -13.64 -3.52
N GLU A 250 -27.20 -13.65 -4.76
CA GLU A 250 -27.09 -14.81 -5.63
C GLU A 250 -25.63 -15.16 -5.98
N GLN A 251 -24.77 -14.17 -6.17
CA GLN A 251 -23.34 -14.36 -6.43
C GLN A 251 -22.65 -14.92 -5.19
N ALA A 252 -22.89 -14.31 -4.03
CA ALA A 252 -22.34 -14.73 -2.74
C ALA A 252 -22.74 -16.17 -2.34
N ASP A 253 -23.91 -16.64 -2.75
CA ASP A 253 -24.38 -18.02 -2.48
C ASP A 253 -23.73 -19.07 -3.42
N ASN A 254 -23.09 -18.63 -4.51
CA ASN A 254 -22.51 -19.51 -5.52
C ASN A 254 -20.96 -19.64 -5.42
N ASP A 255 -20.30 -18.79 -4.61
CA ASP A 255 -18.87 -18.84 -4.28
C ASP A 255 -18.59 -19.73 -3.05
#